data_052201a97cc91f74cd482dd4a747afea
#
_entry.id   052201a97cc91f74cd482dd4a747afea
#
_cell.length_a   1.000
_cell.length_b   1.000
_cell.length_c   1.000
_cell.angle_alpha   90.00
_cell.angle_beta   90.00
_cell.angle_gamma   90.00
#
_symmetry.space_group_name_H-M   'P 1'
#
loop_
_entity.id
_entity.type
_entity.pdbx_description
1 polymer ?
#
loop_
_entity_poly.entity_id
_entity_poly.type
_entity_poly.pdbx_seq_one_letter_code
_entity_poly.pdbx_strand_id
1 'polypeptide(L)'
;RKMEDLEFIDKLVYSEISKHVKERKELHKFLEKMLWIFGEEYSHAVNLFSDKNLQNNLKELRDKYMTYKADKAEDNVRQVPNGLKSITDLFLYSEIRPDQEHRKVLIIELKAPKVKLSTKEVGQVERYAYEIDSSSFVSSKVSFEVWLVGSDISSKASYKLTGKDKDEIQINSERVKIKVKKWSDVIEDARRRLSYMSQLLKTRDVNVKDKAERDFAEINFGKNSSSMRRVK
;
A
#
# COMPACT_ATOMS: atom_id res chain seq x y z
N ARG A 1 3.70 -19.37 1.28
CA ARG A 1 3.25 -18.48 2.37
C ARG A 1 2.42 -17.30 1.86
N LYS A 2 2.93 -16.34 1.05
CA LYS A 2 2.12 -15.21 0.53
C LYS A 2 0.90 -15.65 -0.29
N MET A 3 0.98 -16.73 -1.07
CA MET A 3 -0.17 -17.28 -1.79
C MET A 3 -1.22 -17.88 -0.85
N GLU A 4 -0.80 -18.58 0.18
CA GLU A 4 -1.69 -19.12 1.23
C GLU A 4 -2.39 -17.98 1.97
N ASP A 5 -1.65 -16.89 2.25
CA ASP A 5 -2.21 -15.68 2.86
C ASP A 5 -3.31 -15.06 1.98
N LEU A 6 -3.11 -15.01 0.64
CA LEU A 6 -4.13 -14.54 -0.30
C LEU A 6 -5.36 -15.45 -0.34
N GLU A 7 -5.17 -16.77 -0.38
CA GLU A 7 -6.27 -17.72 -0.34
C GLU A 7 -7.07 -17.61 0.97
N PHE A 8 -6.37 -17.34 2.07
CA PHE A 8 -7.01 -17.12 3.35
C PHE A 8 -7.87 -15.85 3.35
N ILE A 9 -7.35 -14.71 2.83
CA ILE A 9 -8.13 -13.47 2.73
C ILE A 9 -9.32 -13.66 1.78
N ASP A 10 -9.12 -14.33 0.65
CA ASP A 10 -10.18 -14.60 -0.31
C ASP A 10 -11.34 -15.38 0.36
N LYS A 11 -11.02 -16.41 1.13
CA LYS A 11 -12.01 -17.15 1.94
C LYS A 11 -12.66 -16.28 3.01
N LEU A 12 -11.86 -15.44 3.70
CA LEU A 12 -12.38 -14.55 4.75
C LEU A 12 -13.37 -13.52 4.20
N VAL A 13 -13.15 -13.04 2.98
CA VAL A 13 -13.97 -12.02 2.33
C VAL A 13 -15.19 -12.60 1.62
N TYR A 14 -15.06 -13.76 0.96
CA TYR A 14 -16.07 -14.27 0.03
C TYR A 14 -16.77 -15.55 0.47
N SER A 15 -16.29 -16.25 1.51
CA SER A 15 -16.97 -17.44 2.00
C SER A 15 -18.13 -17.10 2.97
N GLU A 16 -18.87 -18.12 3.39
CA GLU A 16 -19.90 -17.98 4.42
C GLU A 16 -19.38 -17.38 5.74
N ILE A 17 -18.08 -17.54 6.03
CA ILE A 17 -17.40 -16.96 7.18
C ILE A 17 -17.47 -15.42 7.14
N SER A 18 -17.46 -14.83 5.95
CA SER A 18 -17.52 -13.37 5.78
C SER A 18 -18.72 -12.71 6.48
N LYS A 19 -19.81 -13.45 6.65
CA LYS A 19 -21.03 -12.98 7.32
C LYS A 19 -20.80 -12.70 8.82
N HIS A 20 -19.81 -13.34 9.41
CA HIS A 20 -19.49 -13.29 10.83
C HIS A 20 -18.23 -12.46 11.14
N VAL A 21 -17.44 -12.12 10.12
CA VAL A 21 -16.20 -11.35 10.28
C VAL A 21 -16.53 -9.93 10.72
N LYS A 22 -16.03 -9.57 11.89
CA LYS A 22 -16.13 -8.21 12.42
C LYS A 22 -14.95 -7.38 11.92
N GLU A 23 -15.28 -6.24 11.29
CA GLU A 23 -14.34 -5.31 10.70
C GLU A 23 -13.12 -5.04 11.59
N ARG A 24 -13.35 -4.50 12.79
CA ARG A 24 -12.27 -4.04 13.66
C ARG A 24 -11.56 -5.11 14.47
N LYS A 25 -12.27 -6.18 14.88
CA LYS A 25 -11.69 -7.16 15.80
C LYS A 25 -10.89 -8.27 15.12
N GLU A 26 -11.25 -8.58 13.89
CA GLU A 26 -10.73 -9.76 13.21
C GLU A 26 -9.99 -9.39 11.93
N LEU A 27 -10.63 -8.65 11.03
CA LEU A 27 -10.04 -8.29 9.74
C LEU A 27 -8.76 -7.46 9.91
N HIS A 28 -8.76 -6.44 10.76
CA HIS A 28 -7.59 -5.61 11.00
C HIS A 28 -6.39 -6.43 11.51
N LYS A 29 -6.59 -7.30 12.48
CA LYS A 29 -5.52 -8.13 13.05
C LYS A 29 -4.85 -9.06 12.03
N PHE A 30 -5.62 -9.56 11.08
CA PHE A 30 -5.07 -10.36 9.99
C PHE A 30 -4.30 -9.49 9.01
N LEU A 31 -4.86 -8.36 8.63
CA LEU A 31 -4.24 -7.45 7.67
C LEU A 31 -2.94 -6.82 8.18
N GLU A 32 -2.82 -6.58 9.49
CA GLU A 32 -1.58 -6.13 10.13
C GLU A 32 -0.36 -7.00 9.78
N LYS A 33 -0.59 -8.30 9.57
CA LYS A 33 0.46 -9.26 9.20
C LYS A 33 0.68 -9.39 7.69
N MET A 34 -0.19 -8.77 6.90
CA MET A 34 -0.26 -8.96 5.45
C MET A 34 -0.33 -7.64 4.69
N LEU A 35 0.32 -6.59 5.21
CA LEU A 35 0.28 -5.24 4.62
C LEU A 35 0.79 -5.19 3.18
N TRP A 36 1.60 -6.15 2.77
CA TRP A 36 2.09 -6.31 1.40
C TRP A 36 0.97 -6.46 0.35
N ILE A 37 -0.27 -6.83 0.76
CA ILE A 37 -1.41 -6.90 -0.16
C ILE A 37 -1.79 -5.54 -0.74
N PHE A 38 -1.48 -4.47 -0.02
CA PHE A 38 -1.72 -3.09 -0.45
C PHE A 38 -0.56 -2.51 -1.28
N GLY A 39 0.58 -3.18 -1.30
CA GLY A 39 1.80 -2.82 -2.02
C GLY A 39 3.02 -3.41 -1.33
N GLU A 40 4.01 -3.85 -2.10
CA GLU A 40 5.23 -4.45 -1.53
C GLU A 40 6.01 -3.44 -0.66
N GLU A 41 5.90 -2.16 -0.95
CA GLU A 41 6.46 -1.06 -0.17
C GLU A 41 5.93 -0.99 1.25
N TYR A 42 4.75 -1.57 1.52
CA TYR A 42 4.14 -1.63 2.85
C TYR A 42 4.44 -2.92 3.60
N SER A 43 5.18 -3.86 3.00
CA SER A 43 5.58 -5.13 3.66
C SER A 43 6.35 -4.92 4.96
N HIS A 44 7.05 -3.82 5.06
CA HIS A 44 7.87 -3.40 6.20
C HIS A 44 7.38 -2.08 6.79
N ALA A 45 6.09 -1.77 6.64
CA ALA A 45 5.51 -0.59 7.28
C ALA A 45 5.70 -0.73 8.80
N VAL A 46 6.60 0.09 9.33
CA VAL A 46 7.09 -0.03 10.71
C VAL A 46 6.02 0.38 11.72
N ASN A 47 4.95 1.03 11.26
CA ASN A 47 3.98 1.62 12.17
C ASN A 47 2.57 1.57 11.65
N LEU A 48 1.85 0.71 12.29
CA LEU A 48 0.41 0.62 12.18
C LEU A 48 -0.21 1.47 13.29
N PHE A 49 -0.80 2.59 12.92
CA PHE A 49 -1.67 3.33 13.82
C PHE A 49 -3.11 2.94 13.51
N SER A 50 -3.66 2.00 14.26
CA SER A 50 -5.05 1.60 14.14
C SER A 50 -5.90 2.22 15.24
N ASP A 51 -7.18 2.43 14.94
CA ASP A 51 -8.19 2.90 15.91
C ASP A 51 -7.87 4.23 16.62
N LYS A 52 -6.98 5.05 16.05
CA LYS A 52 -6.65 6.38 16.57
C LYS A 52 -7.29 7.48 15.73
N ASN A 53 -7.50 8.62 16.37
CA ASN A 53 -7.91 9.84 15.70
C ASN A 53 -6.86 10.25 14.64
N LEU A 54 -7.30 10.61 13.43
CA LEU A 54 -6.45 10.99 12.31
C LEU A 54 -5.44 12.09 12.67
N GLN A 55 -5.87 13.13 13.39
CA GLN A 55 -4.98 14.23 13.80
C GLN A 55 -3.88 13.76 14.77
N ASN A 56 -4.20 12.81 15.66
CA ASN A 56 -3.20 12.20 16.54
C ASN A 56 -2.20 11.37 15.74
N ASN A 57 -2.66 10.64 14.72
CA ASN A 57 -1.79 9.89 13.81
C ASN A 57 -0.86 10.81 13.03
N LEU A 58 -1.36 11.92 12.50
CA LEU A 58 -0.56 12.92 11.79
C LEU A 58 0.48 13.58 12.71
N LYS A 59 0.11 13.89 13.95
CA LYS A 59 1.02 14.43 14.96
C LYS A 59 2.11 13.41 15.31
N GLU A 60 1.74 12.16 15.54
CA GLU A 60 2.68 11.08 15.87
C GLU A 60 3.63 10.79 14.69
N LEU A 61 3.12 10.83 13.46
CA LEU A 61 3.93 10.75 12.24
C LEU A 61 5.00 11.84 12.22
N ARG A 62 4.59 13.09 12.47
CA ARG A 62 5.54 14.21 12.57
C ARG A 62 6.60 13.99 13.62
N ASP A 63 6.18 13.64 14.84
CA ASP A 63 7.05 13.61 16.00
C ASP A 63 8.06 12.44 15.95
N LYS A 64 7.65 11.29 15.42
CA LYS A 64 8.49 10.09 15.41
C LYS A 64 9.31 9.90 14.13
N TYR A 65 8.76 10.29 12.97
CA TYR A 65 9.31 9.86 11.69
C TYR A 65 9.83 11.00 10.82
N MET A 66 9.47 12.24 11.12
CA MET A 66 9.95 13.39 10.37
C MET A 66 11.12 14.04 11.10
N THR A 67 12.31 13.48 10.90
CA THR A 67 13.54 13.92 11.58
C THR A 67 14.14 15.19 11.00
N TYR A 68 13.85 15.52 9.75
CA TYR A 68 14.35 16.72 9.10
C TYR A 68 13.41 17.91 9.34
N LYS A 69 14.01 19.10 9.59
CA LYS A 69 13.23 20.36 9.72
C LYS A 69 12.34 20.65 8.53
N ALA A 70 12.74 20.22 7.33
CA ALA A 70 11.96 20.34 6.10
C ALA A 70 10.68 19.48 6.09
N ASP A 71 10.63 18.42 6.88
CA ASP A 71 9.47 17.51 6.98
C ASP A 71 8.47 17.96 8.06
N LYS A 72 8.90 18.86 8.94
CA LYS A 72 8.05 19.41 9.99
C LYS A 72 7.42 20.70 9.48
N ALA A 73 6.09 20.79 9.55
CA ALA A 73 5.42 22.05 9.33
C ALA A 73 5.81 23.05 10.43
N GLU A 74 5.93 24.31 10.10
CA GLU A 74 6.09 25.35 11.09
C GLU A 74 4.94 25.28 12.10
N ASP A 75 5.23 25.49 13.39
CA ASP A 75 4.30 25.32 14.52
C ASP A 75 3.10 26.30 14.53
N ASN A 76 2.75 26.90 13.41
CA ASN A 76 1.54 27.68 13.24
C ASN A 76 0.30 26.76 13.18
N VAL A 77 -0.07 26.23 14.33
CA VAL A 77 -1.21 25.35 14.51
C VAL A 77 -2.49 26.09 14.11
N ARG A 78 -2.93 25.90 12.86
CA ARG A 78 -4.34 26.14 12.53
C ARG A 78 -5.15 25.09 13.27
N GLN A 79 -5.91 25.52 14.27
CA GLN A 79 -6.82 24.63 14.97
C GLN A 79 -7.82 24.05 13.97
N VAL A 80 -7.78 22.75 13.77
CA VAL A 80 -8.86 22.04 13.06
C VAL A 80 -10.16 22.35 13.81
N PRO A 81 -11.22 22.74 13.11
CA PRO A 81 -12.49 23.07 13.76
C PRO A 81 -12.91 21.96 14.73
N ASN A 82 -13.22 22.31 15.97
CA ASN A 82 -13.70 21.40 16.99
C ASN A 82 -14.92 20.64 16.46
N GLY A 83 -14.80 19.34 16.20
CA GLY A 83 -15.90 18.48 15.74
C GLY A 83 -15.51 17.43 14.72
N LEU A 84 -14.42 17.60 13.97
CA LEU A 84 -13.94 16.61 13.00
C LEU A 84 -12.87 15.73 13.66
N LYS A 85 -13.28 14.61 14.24
CA LYS A 85 -12.39 13.59 14.81
C LYS A 85 -12.60 12.29 14.03
N SER A 86 -12.05 12.24 12.82
CA SER A 86 -12.06 11.01 12.04
C SER A 86 -11.13 9.98 12.67
N ILE A 87 -11.61 8.75 12.82
CA ILE A 87 -10.83 7.62 13.29
C ILE A 87 -10.49 6.78 12.06
N THR A 88 -9.21 6.51 11.85
CA THR A 88 -8.73 5.69 10.74
C THR A 88 -8.59 4.24 11.17
N ASP A 89 -8.96 3.32 10.29
CA ASP A 89 -8.80 1.88 10.54
C ASP A 89 -7.33 1.47 10.47
N LEU A 90 -6.68 1.72 9.36
CA LEU A 90 -5.25 1.47 9.17
C LEU A 90 -4.57 2.75 8.69
N PHE A 91 -3.48 3.11 9.33
CA PHE A 91 -2.62 4.21 8.93
C PHE A 91 -1.21 3.66 8.74
N LEU A 92 -0.81 3.52 7.48
CA LEU A 92 0.45 2.91 7.08
C LEU A 92 1.42 3.98 6.61
N TYR A 93 2.53 4.09 7.29
CA TYR A 93 3.65 4.91 6.84
C TYR A 93 4.71 4.02 6.20
N SER A 94 5.01 4.28 4.93
CA SER A 94 6.13 3.65 4.26
C SER A 94 7.39 4.49 4.44
N GLU A 95 8.48 3.86 4.89
CA GLU A 95 9.81 4.49 4.94
C GLU A 95 10.43 4.64 3.54
N ILE A 96 9.87 3.97 2.53
CA ILE A 96 10.32 4.11 1.16
C ILE A 96 10.01 5.51 0.69
N ARG A 97 11.07 6.26 0.47
CA ARG A 97 11.00 7.61 -0.06
C ARG A 97 11.03 7.52 -1.58
N PRO A 98 10.04 8.10 -2.29
CA PRO A 98 10.10 8.19 -3.75
C PRO A 98 11.37 8.93 -4.21
N ASP A 99 11.79 9.91 -3.42
CA ASP A 99 13.03 10.66 -3.55
C ASP A 99 13.51 11.16 -2.18
N GLN A 100 14.58 11.98 -2.14
CA GLN A 100 15.13 12.49 -0.90
C GLN A 100 14.21 13.48 -0.16
N GLU A 101 13.24 14.09 -0.86
CA GLU A 101 12.43 15.18 -0.32
C GLU A 101 10.99 14.77 -0.02
N HIS A 102 10.44 13.80 -0.75
CA HIS A 102 9.02 13.45 -0.66
C HIS A 102 8.78 12.16 0.15
N ARG A 103 7.67 12.14 0.85
CA ARG A 103 7.18 11.01 1.65
C ARG A 103 5.79 10.62 1.17
N LYS A 104 5.49 9.35 1.23
CA LYS A 104 4.16 8.83 0.91
C LYS A 104 3.57 8.09 2.11
N VAL A 105 2.31 8.40 2.42
CA VAL A 105 1.53 7.75 3.49
C VAL A 105 0.31 7.09 2.87
N LEU A 106 0.01 5.87 3.25
CA LEU A 106 -1.21 5.17 2.89
C LEU A 106 -2.13 5.07 4.10
N ILE A 107 -3.35 5.57 3.94
CA ILE A 107 -4.43 5.42 4.90
C ILE A 107 -5.47 4.50 4.30
N ILE A 108 -5.91 3.48 5.04
CA ILE A 108 -6.92 2.54 4.56
C ILE A 108 -8.09 2.55 5.53
N GLU A 109 -9.25 2.84 4.97
CA GLU A 109 -10.54 2.66 5.63
C GLU A 109 -11.15 1.35 5.13
N LEU A 110 -11.24 0.40 6.03
CA LEU A 110 -11.78 -0.93 5.75
C LEU A 110 -13.27 -0.97 6.09
N LYS A 111 -14.03 -1.64 5.27
CA LYS A 111 -15.39 -2.02 5.58
C LYS A 111 -15.52 -3.52 5.66
N ALA A 112 -16.37 -3.99 6.57
CA ALA A 112 -16.64 -5.42 6.71
C ALA A 112 -16.94 -6.06 5.33
N PRO A 113 -16.53 -7.31 5.08
CA PRO A 113 -16.59 -7.95 3.76
C PRO A 113 -17.95 -7.89 3.07
N LYS A 114 -19.04 -7.80 3.84
CA LYS A 114 -20.42 -7.71 3.32
C LYS A 114 -20.90 -6.29 3.04
N VAL A 115 -20.13 -5.27 3.42
CA VAL A 115 -20.57 -3.88 3.30
C VAL A 115 -20.33 -3.36 1.89
N LYS A 116 -21.42 -2.99 1.22
CA LYS A 116 -21.39 -2.30 -0.06
C LYS A 116 -21.11 -0.80 0.17
N LEU A 117 -20.10 -0.30 -0.50
CA LEU A 117 -19.69 1.10 -0.38
C LEU A 117 -20.74 2.02 -0.99
N SER A 118 -21.25 2.93 -0.19
CA SER A 118 -22.23 3.95 -0.59
C SER A 118 -21.61 5.33 -0.53
N THR A 119 -22.40 6.34 -0.85
CA THR A 119 -22.00 7.75 -0.72
C THR A 119 -21.67 8.14 0.71
N LYS A 120 -22.17 7.41 1.71
CA LYS A 120 -21.87 7.63 3.13
C LYS A 120 -20.42 7.27 3.43
N GLU A 121 -19.97 6.09 2.99
CA GLU A 121 -18.59 5.63 3.18
C GLU A 121 -17.60 6.50 2.38
N VAL A 122 -17.99 6.89 1.15
CA VAL A 122 -17.23 7.86 0.36
C VAL A 122 -17.08 9.18 1.09
N GLY A 123 -18.16 9.74 1.65
CA GLY A 123 -18.11 10.97 2.45
C GLY A 123 -17.19 10.86 3.68
N GLN A 124 -16.95 9.66 4.19
CA GLN A 124 -16.00 9.47 5.29
C GLN A 124 -14.55 9.72 4.84
N VAL A 125 -14.14 9.18 3.71
CA VAL A 125 -12.77 9.38 3.19
C VAL A 125 -12.57 10.77 2.59
N GLU A 126 -13.62 11.39 2.06
CA GLU A 126 -13.60 12.82 1.67
C GLU A 126 -13.31 13.72 2.89
N ARG A 127 -13.86 13.38 4.06
CA ARG A 127 -13.52 14.09 5.33
C ARG A 127 -12.07 13.87 5.73
N TYR A 128 -11.52 12.67 5.55
CA TYR A 128 -10.10 12.43 5.82
C TYR A 128 -9.22 13.35 4.97
N ALA A 129 -9.50 13.45 3.68
CA ALA A 129 -8.77 14.34 2.78
C ALA A 129 -8.83 15.80 3.26
N TYR A 130 -10.02 16.28 3.63
CA TYR A 130 -10.19 17.62 4.18
C TYR A 130 -9.39 17.83 5.48
N GLU A 131 -9.44 16.88 6.41
CA GLU A 131 -8.67 16.95 7.66
C GLU A 131 -7.15 16.95 7.44
N ILE A 132 -6.66 16.17 6.45
CA ILE A 132 -5.24 16.13 6.08
C ILE A 132 -4.82 17.47 5.48
N ASP A 133 -5.59 18.00 4.54
CA ASP A 133 -5.27 19.29 3.89
C ASP A 133 -5.32 20.47 4.85
N SER A 134 -6.22 20.40 5.83
CA SER A 134 -6.36 21.42 6.88
C SER A 134 -5.31 21.27 7.99
N SER A 135 -4.55 20.15 8.02
CA SER A 135 -3.59 19.87 9.08
C SER A 135 -2.27 20.58 8.84
N SER A 136 -1.76 21.21 9.89
CA SER A 136 -0.43 21.81 9.94
C SER A 136 0.64 20.88 10.53
N PHE A 137 0.27 19.63 10.89
CA PHE A 137 1.22 18.72 11.53
C PHE A 137 2.28 18.17 10.57
N VAL A 138 2.01 18.13 9.28
CA VAL A 138 2.92 17.58 8.27
C VAL A 138 3.14 18.56 7.13
N SER A 139 4.34 18.55 6.57
CA SER A 139 4.74 19.45 5.49
C SER A 139 4.00 19.09 4.17
N SER A 140 3.98 20.03 3.23
CA SER A 140 3.46 19.84 1.87
C SER A 140 4.20 18.77 1.06
N LYS A 141 5.42 18.39 1.49
CA LYS A 141 6.23 17.33 0.89
C LYS A 141 5.73 15.92 1.23
N VAL A 142 4.71 15.79 2.08
CA VAL A 142 4.09 14.51 2.43
C VAL A 142 2.82 14.35 1.62
N SER A 143 2.80 13.34 0.76
CA SER A 143 1.60 12.95 0.01
C SER A 143 0.87 11.81 0.69
N PHE A 144 -0.46 11.81 0.55
CA PHE A 144 -1.33 10.82 1.15
C PHE A 144 -2.14 10.11 0.08
N GLU A 145 -2.21 8.80 0.20
CA GLU A 145 -3.19 8.00 -0.53
C GLU A 145 -4.21 7.47 0.48
N VAL A 146 -5.49 7.71 0.26
CA VAL A 146 -6.58 7.25 1.12
C VAL A 146 -7.37 6.22 0.36
N TRP A 147 -7.40 4.98 0.84
CA TRP A 147 -8.16 3.90 0.23
C TRP A 147 -9.39 3.58 1.06
N LEU A 148 -10.54 3.53 0.38
CA LEU A 148 -11.77 2.98 0.93
C LEU A 148 -11.97 1.58 0.33
N VAL A 149 -12.02 0.54 1.17
CA VAL A 149 -12.10 -0.85 0.72
C VAL A 149 -13.36 -1.51 1.25
N GLY A 150 -14.15 -2.11 0.35
CA GLY A 150 -15.38 -2.82 0.70
C GLY A 150 -15.72 -3.94 -0.27
N SER A 151 -16.92 -4.54 -0.12
CA SER A 151 -17.33 -5.70 -0.94
C SER A 151 -17.66 -5.34 -2.38
N ASP A 152 -18.38 -4.24 -2.55
CA ASP A 152 -18.88 -3.75 -3.84
C ASP A 152 -19.14 -2.24 -3.74
N ILE A 153 -19.41 -1.59 -4.86
CA ILE A 153 -19.63 -0.15 -4.93
C ILE A 153 -21.06 0.09 -5.42
N SER A 154 -21.84 0.91 -4.70
CA SER A 154 -23.19 1.28 -5.10
C SER A 154 -23.18 2.14 -6.37
N SER A 155 -24.25 2.11 -7.17
CA SER A 155 -24.36 2.91 -8.38
C SER A 155 -24.17 4.41 -8.13
N LYS A 156 -24.70 4.94 -7.02
CA LYS A 156 -24.52 6.35 -6.65
C LYS A 156 -23.07 6.67 -6.29
N ALA A 157 -22.37 5.77 -5.58
CA ALA A 157 -20.96 5.95 -5.27
C ALA A 157 -20.09 5.80 -6.54
N SER A 158 -20.38 4.80 -7.37
CA SER A 158 -19.69 4.57 -8.64
C SER A 158 -19.77 5.78 -9.58
N TYR A 159 -20.87 6.53 -9.57
CA TYR A 159 -21.02 7.74 -10.38
C TYR A 159 -20.02 8.86 -10.02
N LYS A 160 -19.52 8.88 -8.78
CA LYS A 160 -18.48 9.82 -8.33
C LYS A 160 -17.06 9.41 -8.74
N LEU A 161 -16.87 8.18 -9.22
CA LEU A 161 -15.56 7.66 -9.51
C LEU A 161 -15.04 8.14 -10.87
N THR A 162 -13.80 8.56 -10.87
CA THR A 162 -13.07 9.11 -12.03
C THR A 162 -11.74 8.35 -12.20
N GLY A 163 -10.88 8.86 -13.07
CA GLY A 163 -9.60 8.22 -13.36
C GLY A 163 -9.71 7.11 -14.42
N LYS A 164 -8.57 6.59 -14.85
CA LYS A 164 -8.47 5.54 -15.88
C LYS A 164 -9.19 4.25 -15.46
N ASP A 165 -9.01 3.87 -14.22
CA ASP A 165 -9.55 2.62 -13.66
C ASP A 165 -10.91 2.84 -12.96
N LYS A 166 -11.45 4.06 -13.02
CA LYS A 166 -12.71 4.47 -12.35
C LYS A 166 -12.73 4.09 -10.86
N ASP A 167 -11.63 4.27 -10.19
CA ASP A 167 -11.44 3.99 -8.76
C ASP A 167 -11.04 5.24 -7.96
N GLU A 168 -10.87 6.38 -8.60
CA GLU A 168 -10.45 7.63 -7.96
C GLU A 168 -11.62 8.56 -7.70
N ILE A 169 -11.58 9.30 -6.60
CA ILE A 169 -12.49 10.41 -6.32
C ILE A 169 -11.73 11.70 -6.56
N GLN A 170 -12.29 12.56 -7.40
CA GLN A 170 -11.73 13.86 -7.66
C GLN A 170 -11.96 14.79 -6.46
N ILE A 171 -10.86 15.29 -5.91
CA ILE A 171 -10.84 16.29 -4.84
C ILE A 171 -9.89 17.41 -5.20
N ASN A 172 -10.10 18.57 -4.61
CA ASN A 172 -9.23 19.73 -4.81
C ASN A 172 -8.07 19.68 -3.80
N SER A 173 -7.16 18.72 -4.00
CA SER A 173 -5.96 18.53 -3.18
C SER A 173 -4.78 18.12 -4.06
N GLU A 174 -3.64 18.76 -3.84
CA GLU A 174 -2.39 18.39 -4.52
C GLU A 174 -1.65 17.24 -3.83
N ARG A 175 -1.93 17.02 -2.54
CA ARG A 175 -1.20 16.04 -1.72
C ARG A 175 -2.03 14.84 -1.28
N VAL A 176 -3.34 14.86 -1.46
CA VAL A 176 -4.22 13.74 -1.10
C VAL A 176 -4.86 13.14 -2.33
N LYS A 177 -4.79 11.82 -2.47
CA LYS A 177 -5.52 11.04 -3.47
C LYS A 177 -6.45 10.07 -2.77
N ILE A 178 -7.70 9.99 -3.23
CA ILE A 178 -8.67 9.03 -2.71
C ILE A 178 -8.91 7.95 -3.75
N LYS A 179 -8.82 6.68 -3.32
CA LYS A 179 -9.20 5.51 -4.12
C LYS A 179 -10.27 4.70 -3.44
N VAL A 180 -11.23 4.24 -4.22
CA VAL A 180 -12.31 3.34 -3.77
C VAL A 180 -12.10 2.00 -4.44
N LYS A 181 -11.82 0.97 -3.66
CA LYS A 181 -11.46 -0.35 -4.16
C LYS A 181 -12.39 -1.43 -3.61
N LYS A 182 -12.67 -2.43 -4.44
CA LYS A 182 -13.29 -3.66 -3.96
C LYS A 182 -12.23 -4.61 -3.43
N TRP A 183 -12.61 -5.46 -2.49
CA TRP A 183 -11.72 -6.53 -2.03
C TRP A 183 -11.21 -7.40 -3.16
N SER A 184 -12.07 -7.69 -4.18
CA SER A 184 -11.66 -8.41 -5.38
C SER A 184 -10.46 -7.77 -6.06
N ASP A 185 -10.50 -6.45 -6.21
CA ASP A 185 -9.47 -5.70 -6.93
C ASP A 185 -8.15 -5.72 -6.15
N VAL A 186 -8.21 -5.55 -4.82
CA VAL A 186 -7.03 -5.62 -3.94
C VAL A 186 -6.37 -7.00 -3.98
N ILE A 187 -7.19 -8.06 -3.88
CA ILE A 187 -6.71 -9.46 -3.91
C ILE A 187 -6.12 -9.80 -5.28
N GLU A 188 -6.79 -9.42 -6.36
CA GLU A 188 -6.34 -9.69 -7.73
C GLU A 188 -5.05 -8.93 -8.06
N ASP A 189 -4.93 -7.67 -7.65
CA ASP A 189 -3.70 -6.89 -7.79
C ASP A 189 -2.53 -7.54 -7.05
N ALA A 190 -2.74 -8.00 -5.83
CA ALA A 190 -1.73 -8.72 -5.05
C ALA A 190 -1.33 -10.04 -5.72
N ARG A 191 -2.30 -10.80 -6.25
CA ARG A 191 -2.06 -12.06 -6.99
C ARG A 191 -1.22 -11.83 -8.25
N ARG A 192 -1.54 -10.79 -9.02
CA ARG A 192 -0.76 -10.40 -10.22
C ARG A 192 0.68 -10.05 -9.88
N ARG A 193 0.90 -9.26 -8.82
CA ARG A 193 2.26 -8.91 -8.36
C ARG A 193 3.06 -10.15 -7.97
N LEU A 194 2.48 -11.08 -7.21
CA LEU A 194 3.15 -12.33 -6.85
C LEU A 194 3.48 -13.22 -8.06
N SER A 195 2.56 -13.34 -9.01
CA SER A 195 2.78 -14.09 -10.24
C SER A 195 3.93 -13.51 -11.06
N TYR A 196 3.95 -12.19 -11.22
CA TYR A 196 5.04 -11.50 -11.92
C TYR A 196 6.40 -11.70 -11.24
N MET A 197 6.46 -11.55 -9.92
CA MET A 197 7.68 -11.79 -9.15
C MET A 197 8.16 -13.24 -9.27
N SER A 198 7.25 -14.21 -9.23
CA SER A 198 7.58 -15.63 -9.42
C SER A 198 8.16 -15.91 -10.81
N GLN A 199 7.61 -15.29 -11.86
CA GLN A 199 8.15 -15.42 -13.23
C GLN A 199 9.54 -14.80 -13.35
N LEU A 200 9.75 -13.60 -12.80
CA LEU A 200 11.07 -12.96 -12.81
C LEU A 200 12.13 -13.79 -12.10
N LEU A 201 11.81 -14.39 -10.95
CA LEU A 201 12.73 -15.24 -10.22
C LEU A 201 13.10 -16.48 -11.03
N LYS A 202 12.13 -17.17 -11.63
CA LYS A 202 12.36 -18.32 -12.50
C LYS A 202 13.27 -17.98 -13.69
N THR A 203 13.01 -16.83 -14.33
CA THR A 203 13.81 -16.37 -15.48
C THR A 203 15.23 -16.02 -15.06
N ARG A 204 15.42 -15.42 -13.87
CA ARG A 204 16.76 -15.12 -13.34
C ARG A 204 17.55 -16.38 -13.02
N ASP A 205 16.92 -17.37 -12.39
CA ASP A 205 17.58 -18.64 -12.06
C ASP A 205 18.07 -19.39 -13.29
N VAL A 206 17.28 -19.42 -14.37
CA VAL A 206 17.68 -20.00 -15.65
C VAL A 206 18.86 -19.24 -16.24
N ASN A 207 18.79 -17.89 -16.31
CA ASN A 207 19.85 -17.06 -16.87
C ASN A 207 21.17 -17.17 -16.07
N VAL A 208 21.11 -17.29 -14.75
CA VAL A 208 22.29 -17.45 -13.88
C VAL A 208 22.93 -18.81 -14.10
N LYS A 209 22.15 -19.90 -14.22
CA LYS A 209 22.66 -21.23 -14.52
C LYS A 209 23.32 -21.26 -15.89
N ASP A 210 22.65 -20.81 -16.94
CA ASP A 210 23.17 -20.79 -18.30
C ASP A 210 24.43 -19.93 -18.42
N LYS A 211 24.53 -18.84 -17.67
CA LYS A 211 25.72 -18.01 -17.61
C LYS A 211 26.86 -18.71 -16.89
N ALA A 212 26.59 -19.30 -15.72
CA ALA A 212 27.58 -20.03 -14.95
C ALA A 212 28.15 -21.25 -15.73
N GLU A 213 27.29 -21.98 -16.45
CA GLU A 213 27.71 -23.11 -17.31
C GLU A 213 28.58 -22.64 -18.47
N ARG A 214 28.24 -21.50 -19.11
CA ARG A 214 29.06 -20.90 -20.18
C ARG A 214 30.41 -20.43 -19.66
N ASP A 215 30.42 -19.66 -18.56
CA ASP A 215 31.64 -19.14 -17.95
C ASP A 215 32.55 -20.30 -17.49
N PHE A 216 31.96 -21.38 -16.94
CA PHE A 216 32.69 -22.58 -16.55
C PHE A 216 33.27 -23.33 -17.75
N ALA A 217 32.52 -23.44 -18.84
CA ALA A 217 33.01 -24.04 -20.09
C ALA A 217 34.17 -23.23 -20.71
N GLU A 218 34.09 -21.91 -20.78
CA GLU A 218 35.16 -21.04 -21.26
C GLU A 218 36.43 -21.16 -20.41
N ILE A 219 36.33 -21.24 -19.09
CA ILE A 219 37.48 -21.42 -18.20
C ILE A 219 38.18 -22.78 -18.45
N ASN A 220 37.42 -23.85 -18.67
CA ASN A 220 37.97 -25.19 -18.81
C ASN A 220 38.43 -25.55 -20.24
N PHE A 221 37.71 -25.06 -21.24
CA PHE A 221 38.06 -25.34 -22.64
C PHE A 221 39.02 -24.31 -23.26
N GLY A 222 38.98 -23.03 -22.75
CA GLY A 222 39.92 -21.99 -23.16
C GLY A 222 41.39 -22.27 -22.76
N LYS A 223 41.62 -23.02 -21.67
CA LYS A 223 42.96 -23.39 -21.23
C LYS A 223 43.58 -24.52 -22.04
N ASN A 224 42.79 -25.37 -22.67
CA ASN A 224 43.31 -26.50 -23.48
C ASN A 224 43.74 -26.10 -24.89
N SER A 225 43.28 -24.96 -25.43
CA SER A 225 43.69 -24.50 -26.76
C SER A 225 45.03 -23.74 -26.76
N SER A 226 45.53 -23.28 -25.61
CA SER A 226 46.81 -22.58 -25.48
C SER A 226 47.98 -23.50 -25.19
N SER A 227 47.76 -24.75 -24.82
CA SER A 227 48.85 -25.73 -24.55
C SER A 227 49.32 -26.51 -25.80
N MET A 228 48.58 -26.47 -26.93
CA MET A 228 48.94 -27.17 -28.16
C MET A 228 49.72 -26.32 -29.18
N ARG A 229 50.17 -25.13 -28.85
CA ARG A 229 50.97 -24.27 -29.76
C ARG A 229 52.44 -24.07 -29.34
N ARG A 230 53.03 -24.96 -28.56
CA ARG A 230 54.45 -24.93 -28.25
C ARG A 230 55.10 -26.31 -28.38
N VAL A 231 55.06 -26.89 -29.57
CA VAL A 231 56.06 -27.88 -30.02
C VAL A 231 56.15 -27.71 -31.52
N LYS A 232 57.08 -26.87 -31.96
CA LYS A 232 57.87 -26.98 -33.14
C LYS A 232 59.10 -26.08 -33.06
#